data_63fff6aa38349a33a71cfb8da9d19b6d
#
_entry.id   63fff6aa38349a33a71cfb8da9d19b6d
#
_cell.length_a   1.000
_cell.length_b   1.000
_cell.length_c   1.000
_cell.angle_alpha   90.00
_cell.angle_beta   90.00
_cell.angle_gamma   90.00
#
_symmetry.space_group_name_H-M   'P 1'
#
loop_
_entity.id
_entity.type
_entity.pdbx_description
1 polymer ?
#
loop_
_entity_poly.entity_id
_entity_poly.type
_entity_poly.pdbx_seq_one_letter_code
_entity_poly.pdbx_strand_id
1 'polypeptide(L)'
;MKKVIILLAGVVCVAVGAAVMFLNRPYKPTSFVADGDNWSAKVVDGDSLLLELNNDNKSKEWSIASEPETFVSDYHNITENVSEFHIIALDDGNGEMVFQCTEDDSTDKYILELSISRHQKIYLQIDSISFKK
;
A
#
# COMPACT_ATOMS: atom_id res chain seq x y z
N MET A 1 -56.21 5.07 -6.56
CA MET A 1 -55.22 4.32 -7.33
C MET A 1 -54.02 5.13 -7.79
N LYS A 2 -54.21 6.32 -8.37
CA LYS A 2 -53.05 7.12 -8.83
C LYS A 2 -52.07 7.48 -7.71
N LYS A 3 -52.55 7.77 -6.50
CA LYS A 3 -51.69 8.10 -5.35
C LYS A 3 -50.82 6.91 -4.90
N VAL A 4 -51.37 5.69 -4.97
CA VAL A 4 -50.66 4.48 -4.57
C VAL A 4 -49.57 4.15 -5.60
N ILE A 5 -49.87 4.31 -6.88
CA ILE A 5 -48.90 4.09 -7.97
C ILE A 5 -47.72 5.06 -7.88
N ILE A 6 -48.01 6.34 -7.59
CA ILE A 6 -46.97 7.36 -7.42
C ILE A 6 -46.08 7.05 -6.21
N LEU A 7 -46.68 6.58 -5.12
CA LEU A 7 -45.92 6.22 -3.91
C LEU A 7 -45.02 5.00 -4.16
N LEU A 8 -45.50 3.97 -4.87
CA LEU A 8 -44.70 2.82 -5.27
C LEU A 8 -43.54 3.20 -6.19
N ALA A 9 -43.78 4.09 -7.17
CA ALA A 9 -42.72 4.59 -8.06
C ALA A 9 -41.66 5.37 -7.27
N GLY A 10 -42.09 6.18 -6.29
CA GLY A 10 -41.16 6.93 -5.43
C GLY A 10 -40.27 6.00 -4.59
N VAL A 11 -40.85 4.96 -4.00
CA VAL A 11 -40.08 3.98 -3.21
C VAL A 11 -39.09 3.22 -4.08
N VAL A 12 -39.49 2.79 -5.28
CA VAL A 12 -38.56 2.10 -6.20
C VAL A 12 -37.46 2.99 -6.65
N CYS A 13 -37.70 4.26 -6.97
CA CYS A 13 -36.64 5.22 -7.35
C CYS A 13 -35.64 5.44 -6.23
N VAL A 14 -36.07 5.55 -4.97
CA VAL A 14 -35.18 5.71 -3.82
C VAL A 14 -34.32 4.47 -3.63
N ALA A 15 -34.91 3.26 -3.73
CA ALA A 15 -34.17 2.01 -3.59
C ALA A 15 -33.12 1.84 -4.69
N VAL A 16 -33.44 2.14 -5.93
CA VAL A 16 -32.51 2.08 -7.06
C VAL A 16 -31.40 3.14 -6.91
N GLY A 17 -31.75 4.36 -6.50
CA GLY A 17 -30.79 5.42 -6.25
C GLY A 17 -29.80 5.04 -5.14
N ALA A 18 -30.28 4.46 -4.04
CA ALA A 18 -29.41 3.99 -2.95
C ALA A 18 -28.48 2.86 -3.40
N ALA A 19 -28.98 1.90 -4.18
CA ALA A 19 -28.18 0.80 -4.72
C ALA A 19 -27.09 1.32 -5.68
N VAL A 20 -27.43 2.27 -6.56
CA VAL A 20 -26.45 2.87 -7.49
C VAL A 20 -25.38 3.64 -6.72
N MET A 21 -25.76 4.42 -5.70
CA MET A 21 -24.79 5.14 -4.86
C MET A 21 -23.89 4.17 -4.10
N PHE A 22 -24.40 3.03 -3.64
CA PHE A 22 -23.60 2.03 -2.94
C PHE A 22 -22.62 1.34 -3.89
N LEU A 23 -23.04 0.96 -5.10
CA LEU A 23 -22.22 0.26 -6.09
C LEU A 23 -21.17 1.19 -6.75
N ASN A 24 -21.50 2.48 -6.92
CA ASN A 24 -20.63 3.46 -7.54
C ASN A 24 -19.97 4.39 -6.52
N ARG A 25 -19.88 3.95 -5.28
CA ARG A 25 -19.22 4.73 -4.24
C ARG A 25 -17.79 5.05 -4.67
N PRO A 26 -17.38 6.33 -4.68
CA PRO A 26 -16.01 6.66 -5.09
C PRO A 26 -15.00 5.99 -4.18
N TYR A 27 -13.96 5.44 -4.79
CA TYR A 27 -12.84 4.89 -4.07
C TYR A 27 -12.14 5.99 -3.29
N LYS A 28 -11.96 5.77 -2.00
CA LYS A 28 -11.18 6.67 -1.14
C LYS A 28 -9.88 5.97 -0.78
N PRO A 29 -8.74 6.45 -1.30
CA PRO A 29 -7.46 5.87 -0.93
C PRO A 29 -7.22 6.06 0.57
N THR A 30 -6.72 5.03 1.22
CA THR A 30 -6.39 5.08 2.64
C THR A 30 -4.92 5.42 2.83
N SER A 31 -4.61 6.05 3.95
CA SER A 31 -3.24 6.31 4.38
C SER A 31 -3.08 5.73 5.78
N PHE A 32 -1.99 5.02 6.00
CA PHE A 32 -1.68 4.46 7.32
C PHE A 32 -0.19 4.29 7.50
N VAL A 33 0.23 4.07 8.74
CA VAL A 33 1.64 3.87 9.09
C VAL A 33 1.79 2.53 9.79
N ALA A 34 2.79 1.77 9.35
CA ALA A 34 3.25 0.58 10.05
C ALA A 34 4.70 0.81 10.45
N ASP A 35 5.10 0.37 11.63
CA ASP A 35 6.46 0.55 12.10
C ASP A 35 6.95 -0.66 12.89
N GLY A 36 8.27 -0.70 13.10
CA GLY A 36 8.96 -1.69 13.91
C GLY A 36 10.18 -1.05 14.53
N ASP A 37 11.11 -1.87 15.04
CA ASP A 37 12.23 -1.38 15.84
C ASP A 37 13.15 -0.41 15.08
N ASN A 38 13.43 -0.69 13.80
CA ASN A 38 14.38 0.10 13.01
C ASN A 38 13.80 0.50 11.66
N TRP A 39 12.49 0.49 11.53
CA TRP A 39 11.86 0.82 10.26
C TRP A 39 10.49 1.46 10.47
N SER A 40 10.06 2.24 9.51
CA SER A 40 8.69 2.71 9.41
C SER A 40 8.24 2.69 7.95
N ALA A 41 6.97 2.44 7.73
CA ALA A 41 6.38 2.42 6.40
C ALA A 41 5.08 3.20 6.42
N LYS A 42 4.97 4.19 5.54
CA LYS A 42 3.79 5.05 5.44
C LYS A 42 3.14 4.85 4.08
N VAL A 43 1.89 4.39 4.09
CA VAL A 43 1.10 4.33 2.86
C VAL A 43 0.54 5.72 2.58
N VAL A 44 0.75 6.19 1.35
CA VAL A 44 0.27 7.48 0.86
C VAL A 44 -0.66 7.20 -0.32
N ASP A 45 -1.87 7.73 -0.26
CA ASP A 45 -2.87 7.62 -1.33
C ASP A 45 -3.16 6.18 -1.77
N GLY A 46 -3.07 5.24 -0.84
CA GLY A 46 -3.45 3.85 -1.04
C GLY A 46 -2.46 2.98 -1.80
N ASP A 47 -1.87 3.46 -2.88
CA ASP A 47 -1.05 2.67 -3.80
C ASP A 47 0.45 2.91 -3.70
N SER A 48 0.88 3.88 -2.91
CA SER A 48 2.29 4.18 -2.72
C SER A 48 2.69 4.12 -1.25
N LEU A 49 3.95 3.78 -1.02
CA LEU A 49 4.49 3.54 0.30
C LEU A 49 5.87 4.19 0.41
N LEU A 50 6.09 4.89 1.50
CA LEU A 50 7.42 5.37 1.86
C LEU A 50 7.96 4.48 2.98
N LEU A 51 8.99 3.70 2.66
CA LEU A 51 9.71 2.86 3.62
C LEU A 51 10.95 3.58 4.09
N GLU A 52 11.07 3.79 5.39
CA GLU A 52 12.23 4.40 6.02
C GLU A 52 12.95 3.37 6.88
N LEU A 53 14.23 3.18 6.62
CA LEU A 53 15.11 2.24 7.33
C LEU A 53 16.19 3.02 8.06
N ASN A 54 16.40 2.69 9.32
CA ASN A 54 17.41 3.35 10.13
C ASN A 54 18.82 2.86 9.76
N ASN A 55 19.74 3.78 9.50
CA ASN A 55 21.10 3.48 9.08
C ASN A 55 22.11 3.45 10.24
N ASP A 56 21.74 3.85 11.44
CA ASP A 56 22.62 3.84 12.62
C ASP A 56 24.06 4.31 12.34
N ASN A 57 24.22 5.60 12.05
CA ASN A 57 25.52 6.23 11.87
C ASN A 57 26.36 5.73 10.67
N LYS A 58 25.74 5.54 9.52
CA LYS A 58 26.39 5.13 8.25
C LYS A 58 26.96 3.72 8.21
N SER A 59 26.82 2.92 9.27
CA SER A 59 27.39 1.58 9.27
C SER A 59 26.58 0.60 8.43
N LYS A 60 25.34 0.94 8.07
CA LYS A 60 24.42 0.06 7.33
C LYS A 60 24.23 0.54 5.91
N GLU A 61 24.38 -0.38 4.97
CA GLU A 61 24.08 -0.13 3.56
C GLU A 61 22.90 -1.01 3.14
N TRP A 62 21.84 -0.35 2.68
CA TRP A 62 20.64 -1.02 2.23
C TRP A 62 20.55 -1.06 0.70
N SER A 63 20.21 -2.21 0.18
CA SER A 63 19.97 -2.37 -1.24
C SER A 63 18.82 -3.36 -1.47
N ILE A 64 18.24 -3.34 -2.66
CA ILE A 64 17.18 -4.26 -3.05
C ILE A 64 17.80 -5.45 -3.76
N ALA A 65 17.61 -6.65 -3.21
CA ALA A 65 18.13 -7.88 -3.77
C ALA A 65 17.18 -8.50 -4.78
N SER A 66 15.87 -8.40 -4.57
CA SER A 66 14.86 -8.86 -5.53
C SER A 66 13.58 -8.07 -5.41
N GLU A 67 12.86 -7.93 -6.52
CA GLU A 67 11.57 -7.25 -6.59
C GLU A 67 10.49 -8.22 -7.07
N PRO A 68 9.28 -8.16 -6.49
CA PRO A 68 8.15 -8.94 -6.97
C PRO A 68 7.51 -8.29 -8.21
N GLU A 69 6.50 -8.95 -8.76
CA GLU A 69 5.73 -8.39 -9.88
C GLU A 69 4.63 -7.42 -9.42
N THR A 70 4.22 -7.50 -8.15
CA THR A 70 3.09 -6.72 -7.63
C THR A 70 3.45 -5.31 -7.20
N PHE A 71 4.72 -5.03 -6.94
CA PHE A 71 5.18 -3.68 -6.57
C PHE A 71 6.65 -3.49 -6.90
N VAL A 72 7.06 -2.24 -7.01
CA VAL A 72 8.44 -1.86 -7.38
C VAL A 72 8.86 -0.63 -6.58
N SER A 73 10.18 -0.49 -6.38
CA SER A 73 10.75 0.75 -5.88
C SER A 73 11.07 1.66 -7.07
N ASP A 74 10.44 2.82 -7.14
CA ASP A 74 10.65 3.80 -8.21
C ASP A 74 11.69 4.87 -7.85
N TYR A 75 11.98 5.01 -6.57
CA TYR A 75 12.89 6.03 -6.08
C TYR A 75 13.47 5.60 -4.72
N HIS A 76 14.75 5.91 -4.50
CA HIS A 76 15.35 5.73 -3.19
C HIS A 76 16.26 6.93 -2.88
N ASN A 77 16.35 7.27 -1.61
CA ASN A 77 17.22 8.31 -1.08
C ASN A 77 17.93 7.80 0.16
N ILE A 78 19.24 7.78 0.12
CA ILE A 78 20.07 7.27 1.22
C ILE A 78 20.82 8.44 1.85
N THR A 79 20.54 8.68 3.14
CA THR A 79 21.24 9.66 3.96
C THR A 79 22.07 8.94 5.02
N GLU A 80 22.78 9.70 5.86
CA GLU A 80 23.58 9.13 6.94
C GLU A 80 22.76 8.32 7.95
N ASN A 81 21.56 8.79 8.25
CA ASN A 81 20.74 8.25 9.32
C ASN A 81 19.60 7.39 8.83
N VAL A 82 19.13 7.61 7.62
CA VAL A 82 17.92 6.97 7.09
C VAL A 82 18.10 6.60 5.63
N SER A 83 17.66 5.40 5.26
CA SER A 83 17.47 5.01 3.87
C SER A 83 15.98 5.02 3.58
N GLU A 84 15.58 5.81 2.58
CA GLU A 84 14.18 5.95 2.16
C GLU A 84 13.97 5.26 0.83
N PHE A 85 12.95 4.42 0.76
CA PHE A 85 12.53 3.75 -0.48
C PHE A 85 11.09 4.10 -0.75
N HIS A 86 10.83 4.63 -1.93
CA HIS A 86 9.48 4.89 -2.41
C HIS A 86 9.00 3.71 -3.23
N ILE A 87 7.91 3.09 -2.82
CA ILE A 87 7.41 1.86 -3.40
C ILE A 87 6.02 2.11 -3.96
N ILE A 88 5.78 1.61 -5.17
CA ILE A 88 4.52 1.76 -5.89
C ILE A 88 3.92 0.39 -6.15
N ALA A 89 2.62 0.25 -5.88
CA ALA A 89 1.85 -0.93 -6.26
C ALA A 89 1.66 -0.97 -7.77
N LEU A 90 1.89 -2.14 -8.37
CA LEU A 90 1.73 -2.37 -9.80
C LEU A 90 0.56 -3.28 -10.12
N ASP A 91 0.24 -4.23 -9.25
CA ASP A 91 -0.83 -5.19 -9.45
C ASP A 91 -1.35 -5.68 -8.09
N ASP A 92 -2.53 -6.25 -8.08
CA ASP A 92 -3.09 -6.86 -6.89
C ASP A 92 -2.45 -8.22 -6.59
N GLY A 93 -2.51 -8.62 -5.34
CA GLY A 93 -1.93 -9.87 -4.86
C GLY A 93 -0.94 -9.66 -3.73
N ASN A 94 -0.32 -10.73 -3.30
CA ASN A 94 0.72 -10.71 -2.30
C ASN A 94 2.08 -10.72 -2.99
N GLY A 95 3.03 -9.94 -2.48
CA GLY A 95 4.37 -9.90 -3.02
C GLY A 95 5.41 -9.70 -1.92
N GLU A 96 6.63 -10.08 -2.22
CA GLU A 96 7.78 -9.95 -1.32
C GLU A 96 8.92 -9.24 -2.05
N MET A 97 9.42 -8.16 -1.44
CA MET A 97 10.64 -7.49 -1.89
C MET A 97 11.74 -7.81 -0.88
N VAL A 98 12.87 -8.27 -1.37
CA VAL A 98 14.00 -8.63 -0.50
C VAL A 98 14.99 -7.48 -0.47
N PHE A 99 15.26 -7.00 0.74
CA PHE A 99 16.29 -6.00 1.01
C PHE A 99 17.51 -6.68 1.61
N GLN A 100 18.68 -6.19 1.23
CA GLN A 100 19.94 -6.59 1.85
C GLN A 100 20.48 -5.43 2.68
N CYS A 101 20.91 -5.74 3.88
CA CYS A 101 21.60 -4.79 4.75
C CYS A 101 23.00 -5.30 5.01
N THR A 102 24.02 -4.53 4.60
CA THR A 102 25.42 -4.86 4.86
C THR A 102 25.93 -3.98 5.98
N GLU A 103 26.46 -4.63 7.01
CA GLU A 103 27.04 -3.97 8.17
C GLU A 103 28.28 -4.77 8.62
N ASP A 104 29.44 -4.10 8.68
CA ASP A 104 30.71 -4.69 9.15
C ASP A 104 31.04 -6.06 8.49
N ASP A 105 30.99 -6.10 7.15
CA ASP A 105 31.26 -7.29 6.34
C ASP A 105 30.23 -8.43 6.48
N SER A 106 29.15 -8.21 7.21
CA SER A 106 28.03 -9.15 7.26
C SER A 106 26.83 -8.63 6.48
N THR A 107 26.12 -9.54 5.85
CA THR A 107 24.94 -9.21 5.06
C THR A 107 23.73 -9.95 5.60
N ASP A 108 22.71 -9.19 5.98
CA ASP A 108 21.41 -9.70 6.42
C ASP A 108 20.36 -9.43 5.37
N LYS A 109 19.37 -10.31 5.29
CA LYS A 109 18.24 -10.15 4.38
C LYS A 109 16.98 -9.85 5.16
N TYR A 110 16.20 -8.90 4.65
CA TYR A 110 14.90 -8.51 5.21
C TYR A 110 13.86 -8.62 4.11
N ILE A 111 12.66 -9.00 4.49
CA ILE A 111 11.57 -9.20 3.55
C ILE A 111 10.48 -8.19 3.82
N LEU A 112 10.14 -7.40 2.80
CA LEU A 112 8.97 -6.54 2.79
C LEU A 112 7.84 -7.29 2.10
N GLU A 113 6.82 -7.65 2.86
CA GLU A 113 5.62 -8.27 2.34
C GLU A 113 4.50 -7.24 2.25
N LEU A 114 3.89 -7.14 1.10
CA LEU A 114 2.71 -6.31 0.89
C LEU A 114 1.55 -7.16 0.39
N SER A 115 0.37 -6.90 0.93
CA SER A 115 -0.89 -7.40 0.41
C SER A 115 -1.60 -6.26 -0.29
N ILE A 116 -1.92 -6.43 -1.55
CA ILE A 116 -2.49 -5.39 -2.39
C ILE A 116 -3.82 -5.88 -2.94
N SER A 117 -4.86 -5.08 -2.80
CA SER A 117 -6.19 -5.34 -3.36
C SER A 117 -6.50 -4.36 -4.48
N ARG A 118 -7.45 -4.74 -5.33
CA ARG A 118 -7.90 -3.92 -6.44
C ARG A 118 -9.34 -3.49 -6.20
N HIS A 119 -9.59 -2.19 -6.29
CA HIS A 119 -10.90 -1.60 -6.11
C HIS A 119 -11.39 -1.00 -7.42
N GLN A 120 -12.68 -1.20 -7.73
CA GLN A 120 -13.32 -0.65 -8.93
C GLN A 120 -12.53 -0.95 -10.22
N LYS A 121 -11.83 -2.09 -10.26
CA LYS A 121 -11.03 -2.59 -11.39
C LYS A 121 -9.77 -1.78 -11.74
N ILE A 122 -9.62 -0.55 -11.24
CA ILE A 122 -8.53 0.35 -11.63
C ILE A 122 -7.68 0.87 -10.47
N TYR A 123 -8.16 0.79 -9.23
CA TYR A 123 -7.45 1.33 -8.07
C TYR A 123 -6.77 0.24 -7.28
N LEU A 124 -5.47 0.39 -7.04
CA LEU A 124 -4.70 -0.50 -6.19
C LEU A 124 -4.60 0.07 -4.78
N GLN A 125 -4.74 -0.79 -3.79
CA GLN A 125 -4.69 -0.43 -2.38
C GLN A 125 -3.76 -1.37 -1.65
N ILE A 126 -2.77 -0.81 -0.97
CA ILE A 126 -1.92 -1.57 -0.05
C ILE A 126 -2.72 -1.80 1.23
N ASP A 127 -3.02 -3.06 1.52
CA ASP A 127 -3.87 -3.43 2.66
C ASP A 127 -3.05 -3.76 3.91
N SER A 128 -1.88 -4.34 3.74
CA SER A 128 -1.05 -4.73 4.86
C SER A 128 0.43 -4.67 4.51
N ILE A 129 1.25 -4.42 5.52
CA ILE A 129 2.70 -4.28 5.41
C ILE A 129 3.34 -5.14 6.50
N SER A 130 4.33 -5.92 6.10
CA SER A 130 5.21 -6.64 7.03
C SER A 130 6.66 -6.46 6.56
N PHE A 131 7.53 -6.09 7.48
CA PHE A 131 8.97 -5.97 7.20
C PHE A 131 9.72 -6.68 8.31
N LYS A 132 10.46 -7.72 7.96
CA LYS A 132 11.15 -8.56 8.94
C LYS A 132 12.36 -9.26 8.33
N LYS A 133 13.26 -9.60 9.19
CA LYS A 133 14.46 -10.35 8.88
C LYS A 133 14.20 -11.83 8.55
#